data_b0a76eead55e580b57cdded7bc63091e
#
_entry.id   b0a76eead55e580b57cdded7bc63091e
#
_cell.length_a   1.000
_cell.length_b   1.000
_cell.length_c   1.000
_cell.angle_alpha   90.00
_cell.angle_beta   90.00
_cell.angle_gamma   90.00
#
_symmetry.space_group_name_H-M   'P 1'
#
loop_
_entity.id
_entity.type
_entity.pdbx_description
1 polymer ?
#
loop_
_entity_poly.entity_id
_entity_poly.type
_entity_poly.pdbx_seq_one_letter_code
_entity_poly.pdbx_strand_id
1 'polypeptide(L)'
;MKTVAQTVIEADRFYTIAAHTGNVIQAVEASKDGGTVRLGKYDHKPEQEWSFVRVGEGVYRIRNRASGKLLDLTMTGTANGTWLHLWEDVGGTSQMWELCPTPEGTVRLRSSWAGGKCVDTVGMGAEAGAVLQIWQEVPGADQLWTIAEVKDRAKRTAKKTAEPAVEAAPAAEAVAPAEEKKAPVKKPAARKPRTTKKAAAEPAVTLSLIHI
;
A
#
# COMPACT_ATOMS: atom_id res chain seq x y z
N MET A 1 10.42 -28.56 -22.33
CA MET A 1 9.64 -27.60 -21.53
C MET A 1 9.69 -26.24 -22.21
N LYS A 2 8.55 -25.60 -22.44
CA LYS A 2 8.53 -24.24 -23.00
C LYS A 2 8.88 -23.28 -21.87
N THR A 3 10.01 -22.57 -21.97
CA THR A 3 10.39 -21.53 -21.05
C THR A 3 9.47 -20.34 -21.29
N VAL A 4 8.70 -19.93 -20.28
CA VAL A 4 7.90 -18.71 -20.34
C VAL A 4 8.83 -17.53 -20.08
N ALA A 5 8.81 -16.54 -20.96
CA ALA A 5 9.60 -15.32 -20.76
C ALA A 5 9.12 -14.61 -19.49
N GLN A 6 10.07 -14.31 -18.60
CA GLN A 6 9.78 -13.52 -17.40
C GLN A 6 9.73 -12.04 -17.75
N THR A 7 8.89 -11.30 -17.01
CA THR A 7 8.87 -9.86 -17.12
C THR A 7 10.21 -9.27 -16.67
N VAL A 8 10.86 -8.53 -17.53
CA VAL A 8 12.04 -7.73 -17.18
C VAL A 8 11.57 -6.51 -16.39
N ILE A 9 12.14 -6.32 -15.21
CA ILE A 9 11.84 -5.15 -14.39
C ILE A 9 12.73 -4.00 -14.82
N GLU A 10 12.10 -2.96 -15.38
CA GLU A 10 12.76 -1.72 -15.80
C GLU A 10 12.51 -0.61 -14.79
N ALA A 11 13.49 0.28 -14.64
CA ALA A 11 13.32 1.48 -13.84
C ALA A 11 12.24 2.39 -14.45
N ASP A 12 11.54 3.13 -13.60
CA ASP A 12 10.52 4.13 -13.99
C ASP A 12 9.31 3.54 -14.74
N ARG A 13 9.10 2.23 -14.64
CA ARG A 13 7.91 1.55 -15.12
C ARG A 13 7.01 1.12 -13.96
N PHE A 14 5.74 0.97 -14.27
CA PHE A 14 4.76 0.45 -13.32
C PHE A 14 4.31 -0.95 -13.71
N TYR A 15 4.02 -1.74 -12.70
CA TYR A 15 3.67 -3.15 -12.84
C TYR A 15 2.47 -3.49 -11.96
N THR A 16 1.69 -4.46 -12.38
CA THR A 16 0.77 -5.19 -11.51
C THR A 16 1.47 -6.41 -10.94
N ILE A 17 1.10 -6.81 -9.73
CA ILE A 17 1.55 -8.04 -9.07
C ILE A 17 0.29 -8.87 -8.83
N ALA A 18 0.08 -9.89 -9.65
CA ALA A 18 -1.15 -10.67 -9.68
C ALA A 18 -0.95 -12.06 -9.06
N ALA A 19 -1.93 -12.49 -8.27
CA ALA A 19 -2.05 -13.86 -7.82
C ALA A 19 -2.55 -14.78 -8.96
N HIS A 20 -2.53 -16.09 -8.74
CA HIS A 20 -3.00 -17.09 -9.71
C HIS A 20 -4.48 -16.92 -10.12
N THR A 21 -5.29 -16.29 -9.28
CA THR A 21 -6.71 -15.94 -9.57
C THR A 21 -6.86 -14.75 -10.50
N GLY A 22 -5.77 -14.01 -10.77
CA GLY A 22 -5.79 -12.75 -11.52
C GLY A 22 -6.08 -11.52 -10.67
N ASN A 23 -6.37 -11.67 -9.37
CA ASN A 23 -6.45 -10.55 -8.45
C ASN A 23 -5.06 -9.97 -8.20
N VAL A 24 -4.95 -8.65 -8.11
CA VAL A 24 -3.67 -7.94 -7.95
C VAL A 24 -3.50 -7.39 -6.55
N ILE A 25 -2.26 -7.25 -6.12
CA ILE A 25 -1.92 -6.56 -4.88
C ILE A 25 -2.29 -5.09 -5.02
N GLN A 26 -3.04 -4.57 -4.08
CA GLN A 26 -3.48 -3.18 -4.04
C GLN A 26 -3.30 -2.55 -2.66
N ALA A 27 -3.07 -1.24 -2.67
CA ALA A 27 -3.18 -0.40 -1.51
C ALA A 27 -4.66 -0.10 -1.24
N VAL A 28 -5.08 -0.17 0.02
CA VAL A 28 -6.41 0.23 0.47
C VAL A 28 -6.28 1.16 1.66
N GLU A 29 -7.30 1.97 1.91
CA GLU A 29 -7.40 2.67 3.18
C GLU A 29 -7.47 1.65 4.32
N ALA A 30 -6.94 2.02 5.49
CA ALA A 30 -6.93 1.13 6.64
C ALA A 30 -8.36 0.68 6.95
N SER A 31 -8.61 -0.59 6.76
CA SER A 31 -9.88 -1.22 7.11
C SER A 31 -9.99 -1.41 8.62
N LYS A 32 -11.15 -1.88 9.12
CA LYS A 32 -11.37 -2.11 10.56
C LYS A 32 -10.36 -3.06 11.20
N ASP A 33 -9.76 -3.94 10.43
CA ASP A 33 -8.71 -4.86 10.85
C ASP A 33 -7.29 -4.28 10.72
N GLY A 34 -7.14 -3.03 10.25
CA GLY A 34 -5.85 -2.35 10.07
C GLY A 34 -5.08 -2.74 8.81
N GLY A 35 -5.59 -3.64 7.98
CA GLY A 35 -4.92 -4.06 6.75
C GLY A 35 -4.94 -2.97 5.67
N THR A 36 -3.76 -2.58 5.19
CA THR A 36 -3.60 -1.57 4.14
C THR A 36 -3.15 -2.14 2.80
N VAL A 37 -2.86 -3.46 2.74
CA VAL A 37 -2.48 -4.18 1.52
C VAL A 37 -3.36 -5.41 1.38
N ARG A 38 -4.05 -5.52 0.25
CA ARG A 38 -5.00 -6.61 -0.03
C ARG A 38 -4.96 -7.00 -1.49
N LEU A 39 -5.57 -8.12 -1.82
CA LEU A 39 -5.89 -8.46 -3.20
C LEU A 39 -7.15 -7.76 -3.67
N GLY A 40 -7.20 -7.42 -4.94
CA GLY A 40 -8.39 -6.87 -5.59
C GLY A 40 -8.38 -7.10 -7.09
N LYS A 41 -9.57 -7.04 -7.69
CA LYS A 41 -9.68 -7.09 -9.15
C LYS A 41 -8.98 -5.88 -9.75
N TYR A 42 -8.16 -6.10 -10.77
CA TYR A 42 -7.47 -5.01 -11.45
C TYR A 42 -8.46 -4.09 -12.19
N ASP A 43 -8.42 -2.81 -11.85
CA ASP A 43 -9.31 -1.77 -12.35
C ASP A 43 -8.54 -0.54 -12.86
N HIS A 44 -7.27 -0.74 -13.22
CA HIS A 44 -6.37 0.31 -13.74
C HIS A 44 -6.24 1.53 -12.81
N LYS A 45 -6.26 1.30 -11.50
CA LYS A 45 -6.08 2.34 -10.49
C LYS A 45 -4.64 2.41 -10.03
N PRO A 46 -4.10 3.61 -9.76
CA PRO A 46 -2.72 3.74 -9.31
C PRO A 46 -2.43 3.03 -7.97
N GLU A 47 -3.45 2.76 -7.15
CA GLU A 47 -3.34 1.98 -5.92
C GLU A 47 -2.99 0.51 -6.18
N GLN A 48 -3.19 0.03 -7.42
CA GLN A 48 -2.95 -1.34 -7.86
C GLN A 48 -1.64 -1.50 -8.66
N GLU A 49 -0.88 -0.43 -8.76
CA GLU A 49 0.30 -0.34 -9.62
C GLU A 49 1.53 -0.01 -8.79
N TRP A 50 2.64 -0.65 -9.14
CA TRP A 50 3.84 -0.67 -8.33
C TRP A 50 5.07 -0.44 -9.19
N SER A 51 6.02 0.33 -8.69
CA SER A 51 7.36 0.43 -9.26
C SER A 51 8.37 -0.34 -8.39
N PHE A 52 9.41 -0.84 -9.04
CA PHE A 52 10.44 -1.64 -8.39
C PHE A 52 11.75 -0.85 -8.40
N VAL A 53 12.18 -0.39 -7.25
CA VAL A 53 13.45 0.33 -7.06
C VAL A 53 14.52 -0.67 -6.68
N ARG A 54 15.48 -0.92 -7.57
CA ARG A 54 16.56 -1.89 -7.35
C ARG A 54 17.50 -1.36 -6.26
N VAL A 55 17.78 -2.18 -5.25
CA VAL A 55 18.71 -1.88 -4.15
C VAL A 55 19.85 -2.87 -4.03
N GLY A 56 19.79 -3.97 -4.78
CA GLY A 56 20.81 -5.01 -4.83
C GLY A 56 20.58 -5.94 -6.01
N GLU A 57 21.39 -6.99 -6.13
CA GLU A 57 21.19 -8.01 -7.14
C GLU A 57 19.92 -8.81 -6.81
N GLY A 58 18.90 -8.72 -7.69
CA GLY A 58 17.60 -9.36 -7.47
C GLY A 58 16.76 -8.78 -6.32
N VAL A 59 17.24 -7.72 -5.63
CA VAL A 59 16.59 -7.13 -4.46
C VAL A 59 16.02 -5.77 -4.80
N TYR A 60 14.75 -5.57 -4.43
CA TYR A 60 14.00 -4.37 -4.75
C TYR A 60 13.22 -3.83 -3.55
N ARG A 61 12.98 -2.52 -3.56
CA ARG A 61 11.89 -1.89 -2.83
C ARG A 61 10.70 -1.75 -3.77
N ILE A 62 9.53 -2.14 -3.29
CA ILE A 62 8.29 -2.14 -4.07
C ILE A 62 7.46 -0.94 -3.63
N ARG A 63 7.34 0.05 -4.51
CA ARG A 63 6.70 1.34 -4.24
C ARG A 63 5.34 1.44 -4.89
N ASN A 64 4.33 1.78 -4.12
CA ASN A 64 2.97 2.00 -4.62
C ASN A 64 2.88 3.30 -5.43
N ARG A 65 2.25 3.24 -6.61
CA ARG A 65 2.14 4.40 -7.52
C ARG A 65 1.28 5.53 -6.94
N ALA A 66 0.21 5.23 -6.22
CA ALA A 66 -0.70 6.23 -5.68
C ALA A 66 -0.12 6.97 -4.49
N SER A 67 0.42 6.25 -3.52
CA SER A 67 0.86 6.80 -2.24
C SER A 67 2.34 7.12 -2.18
N GLY A 68 3.15 6.53 -3.08
CA GLY A 68 4.61 6.59 -3.01
C GLY A 68 5.24 5.80 -1.87
N LYS A 69 4.42 5.17 -1.02
CA LYS A 69 4.85 4.34 0.10
C LYS A 69 5.37 2.99 -0.36
N LEU A 70 6.17 2.36 0.49
CA LEU A 70 6.76 1.06 0.24
C LEU A 70 5.94 -0.08 0.84
N LEU A 71 5.97 -1.22 0.17
CA LEU A 71 5.53 -2.49 0.74
C LEU A 71 6.48 -2.87 1.87
N ASP A 72 5.95 -3.06 3.07
CA ASP A 72 6.70 -3.27 4.30
C ASP A 72 6.07 -4.35 5.18
N LEU A 73 6.81 -4.84 6.15
CA LEU A 73 6.34 -5.77 7.15
C LEU A 73 5.86 -5.03 8.40
N THR A 74 4.62 -5.27 8.80
CA THR A 74 4.04 -4.67 10.00
C THR A 74 4.94 -4.90 11.21
N MET A 75 5.31 -3.81 11.90
CA MET A 75 6.19 -3.82 13.08
C MET A 75 7.52 -4.56 12.86
N THR A 76 8.04 -4.59 11.64
CA THR A 76 9.24 -5.34 11.26
C THR A 76 9.19 -6.83 11.67
N GLY A 77 8.00 -7.40 11.74
CA GLY A 77 7.79 -8.78 12.14
C GLY A 77 8.44 -9.79 11.20
N THR A 78 8.89 -10.92 11.76
CA THR A 78 9.54 -11.99 11.01
C THR A 78 8.84 -13.34 11.14
N ALA A 79 7.77 -13.41 11.93
CA ALA A 79 6.99 -14.63 12.13
C ALA A 79 6.11 -14.94 10.92
N ASN A 80 5.77 -16.21 10.72
CA ASN A 80 4.69 -16.60 9.82
C ASN A 80 3.40 -15.89 10.24
N GLY A 81 2.66 -15.35 9.29
CA GLY A 81 1.44 -14.59 9.56
C GLY A 81 1.67 -13.09 9.80
N THR A 82 2.91 -12.59 9.72
CA THR A 82 3.15 -11.14 9.75
C THR A 82 2.55 -10.50 8.52
N TRP A 83 1.67 -9.53 8.70
CA TRP A 83 0.97 -8.86 7.61
C TRP A 83 1.88 -7.87 6.89
N LEU A 84 1.58 -7.67 5.61
CA LEU A 84 2.14 -6.59 4.82
C LEU A 84 1.32 -5.32 5.03
N HIS A 85 2.02 -4.20 5.02
CA HIS A 85 1.40 -2.89 5.04
C HIS A 85 2.16 -1.91 4.14
N LEU A 86 1.66 -0.69 4.03
CA LEU A 86 2.36 0.40 3.37
C LEU A 86 3.00 1.32 4.40
N TRP A 87 4.28 1.60 4.22
CA TRP A 87 5.02 2.49 5.10
C TRP A 87 5.90 3.46 4.32
N GLU A 88 6.29 4.56 4.99
CA GLU A 88 7.25 5.50 4.42
C GLU A 88 8.60 4.82 4.16
N ASP A 89 9.37 5.37 3.21
CA ASP A 89 10.73 4.88 2.95
C ASP A 89 11.67 5.27 4.09
N VAL A 90 11.94 4.33 4.96
CA VAL A 90 12.84 4.49 6.11
C VAL A 90 14.21 3.83 5.89
N GLY A 91 14.45 3.31 4.70
CA GLY A 91 15.70 2.62 4.36
C GLY A 91 15.86 1.24 5.01
N GLY A 92 14.83 0.73 5.69
CA GLY A 92 14.87 -0.53 6.43
C GLY A 92 14.91 -1.76 5.53
N THR A 93 15.46 -2.86 6.07
CA THR A 93 15.52 -4.16 5.37
C THR A 93 14.16 -4.86 5.32
N SER A 94 13.21 -4.53 6.22
CA SER A 94 11.83 -5.01 6.17
C SER A 94 11.07 -4.56 4.91
N GLN A 95 11.62 -3.57 4.18
CA GLN A 95 11.12 -3.03 2.92
C GLN A 95 11.83 -3.60 1.69
N MET A 96 12.69 -4.60 1.87
CA MET A 96 13.50 -5.19 0.80
C MET A 96 12.98 -6.58 0.45
N TRP A 97 12.74 -6.78 -0.84
CA TRP A 97 12.14 -7.97 -1.40
C TRP A 97 13.00 -8.55 -2.50
N GLU A 98 13.29 -9.83 -2.41
CA GLU A 98 13.96 -10.58 -3.46
C GLU A 98 12.92 -11.09 -4.46
N LEU A 99 13.19 -10.90 -5.74
CA LEU A 99 12.41 -11.47 -6.82
C LEU A 99 13.04 -12.81 -7.20
N CYS A 100 12.40 -13.91 -6.80
CA CYS A 100 12.87 -15.26 -7.09
C CYS A 100 12.05 -15.87 -8.23
N PRO A 101 12.58 -15.86 -9.46
CA PRO A 101 11.88 -16.38 -10.62
C PRO A 101 11.65 -17.89 -10.55
N THR A 102 10.53 -18.35 -11.11
CA THR A 102 10.23 -19.77 -11.28
C THR A 102 10.30 -20.18 -12.76
N PRO A 103 10.49 -21.46 -13.05
CA PRO A 103 10.52 -21.94 -14.43
C PRO A 103 9.22 -21.69 -15.21
N GLU A 104 8.10 -21.54 -14.50
CA GLU A 104 6.77 -21.33 -15.06
C GLU A 104 6.50 -19.87 -15.44
N GLY A 105 7.47 -18.95 -15.20
CA GLY A 105 7.35 -17.54 -15.51
C GLY A 105 6.66 -16.69 -14.44
N THR A 106 6.41 -17.27 -13.28
CA THR A 106 6.00 -16.54 -12.07
C THR A 106 7.20 -16.17 -11.22
N VAL A 107 6.98 -15.41 -10.14
CA VAL A 107 8.01 -15.07 -9.17
C VAL A 107 7.52 -15.32 -7.76
N ARG A 108 8.43 -15.66 -6.85
CA ARG A 108 8.19 -15.52 -5.42
C ARG A 108 8.75 -14.18 -4.96
N LEU A 109 7.99 -13.45 -4.17
CA LEU A 109 8.45 -12.24 -3.47
C LEU A 109 8.94 -12.67 -2.10
N ARG A 110 10.24 -12.72 -1.91
CA ARG A 110 10.88 -13.21 -0.69
C ARG A 110 11.39 -12.03 0.14
N SER A 111 11.10 -12.03 1.43
CA SER A 111 11.58 -11.00 2.35
C SER A 111 13.08 -11.16 2.62
N SER A 112 13.86 -10.11 2.38
CA SER A 112 15.27 -10.07 2.75
C SER A 112 15.49 -9.98 4.28
N TRP A 113 14.48 -9.57 5.02
CA TRP A 113 14.51 -9.41 6.48
C TRP A 113 14.06 -10.66 7.24
N ALA A 114 12.98 -11.30 6.78
CA ALA A 114 12.29 -12.36 7.52
C ALA A 114 12.80 -13.76 7.18
N GLY A 115 14.10 -13.94 6.95
CA GLY A 115 14.70 -15.24 6.70
C GLY A 115 14.19 -15.92 5.43
N GLY A 116 13.93 -15.14 4.39
CA GLY A 116 13.51 -15.65 3.09
C GLY A 116 12.05 -16.12 3.03
N LYS A 117 11.19 -15.72 3.99
CA LYS A 117 9.75 -15.98 3.90
C LYS A 117 9.14 -15.26 2.70
N CYS A 118 8.15 -15.89 2.09
CA CYS A 118 7.49 -15.42 0.88
C CYS A 118 6.21 -14.65 1.18
N VAL A 119 5.89 -13.68 0.34
CA VAL A 119 4.57 -13.05 0.33
C VAL A 119 3.51 -14.10 -0.01
N ASP A 120 2.50 -14.16 0.82
CA ASP A 120 1.44 -15.16 0.82
C ASP A 120 0.09 -14.52 1.13
N THR A 121 -0.99 -15.23 0.89
CA THR A 121 -2.35 -14.78 1.22
C THR A 121 -2.82 -15.42 2.54
N VAL A 122 -3.50 -14.63 3.37
CA VAL A 122 -4.12 -15.16 4.60
C VAL A 122 -5.22 -16.15 4.24
N GLY A 123 -5.17 -17.35 4.85
CA GLY A 123 -6.19 -18.37 4.66
C GLY A 123 -6.08 -19.13 3.34
N MET A 124 -4.94 -19.10 2.66
CA MET A 124 -4.69 -19.78 1.38
C MET A 124 -5.76 -19.46 0.30
N GLY A 125 -6.28 -18.24 0.32
CA GLY A 125 -7.27 -17.77 -0.65
C GLY A 125 -6.77 -16.54 -1.37
N ALA A 126 -6.66 -16.60 -2.70
CA ALA A 126 -6.28 -15.44 -3.53
C ALA A 126 -7.50 -14.65 -4.03
N GLU A 127 -8.58 -14.65 -3.26
CA GLU A 127 -9.80 -13.92 -3.55
C GLU A 127 -9.65 -12.41 -3.35
N ALA A 128 -10.52 -11.64 -3.97
CA ALA A 128 -10.58 -10.20 -3.76
C ALA A 128 -10.89 -9.87 -2.28
N GLY A 129 -10.09 -8.99 -1.68
CA GLY A 129 -10.17 -8.65 -0.26
C GLY A 129 -9.24 -9.46 0.64
N ALA A 130 -8.60 -10.52 0.15
CA ALA A 130 -7.63 -11.29 0.92
C ALA A 130 -6.48 -10.41 1.41
N VAL A 131 -6.13 -10.52 2.69
CA VAL A 131 -5.00 -9.84 3.31
C VAL A 131 -3.70 -10.57 2.94
N LEU A 132 -2.62 -9.85 2.82
CA LEU A 132 -1.30 -10.39 2.53
C LEU A 132 -0.45 -10.50 3.79
N GLN A 133 0.29 -11.57 3.87
CA GLN A 133 1.21 -11.91 4.96
C GLN A 133 2.53 -12.41 4.39
N ILE A 134 3.50 -12.65 5.25
CA ILE A 134 4.63 -13.53 4.92
C ILE A 134 4.45 -14.89 5.56
N TRP A 135 4.89 -15.91 4.85
CA TRP A 135 4.87 -17.29 5.29
C TRP A 135 6.13 -18.02 4.83
N GLN A 136 6.53 -19.06 5.55
CA GLN A 136 7.59 -19.95 5.07
C GLN A 136 7.28 -20.43 3.64
N GLU A 137 8.32 -20.64 2.84
CA GLU A 137 8.13 -21.15 1.49
C GLU A 137 7.47 -22.54 1.52
N VAL A 138 6.38 -22.66 0.79
CA VAL A 138 5.62 -23.91 0.62
C VAL A 138 5.35 -24.15 -0.85
N PRO A 139 5.21 -25.42 -1.27
CA PRO A 139 4.70 -25.73 -2.60
C PRO A 139 3.25 -25.27 -2.70
N GLY A 140 2.90 -24.56 -3.76
CA GLY A 140 1.54 -24.07 -3.98
C GLY A 140 1.51 -22.77 -4.78
N ALA A 141 0.32 -22.39 -5.21
CA ALA A 141 0.11 -21.21 -6.06
C ALA A 141 0.00 -19.89 -5.28
N ASP A 142 -0.27 -19.96 -3.98
CA ASP A 142 -0.58 -18.76 -3.16
C ASP A 142 0.63 -17.85 -2.91
N GLN A 143 1.83 -18.36 -3.16
CA GLN A 143 3.10 -17.62 -3.09
C GLN A 143 3.71 -17.33 -4.47
N LEU A 144 2.96 -17.62 -5.54
CA LEU A 144 3.40 -17.40 -6.92
C LEU A 144 2.69 -16.19 -7.51
N TRP A 145 3.50 -15.23 -7.94
CA TRP A 145 3.02 -13.95 -8.43
C TRP A 145 3.38 -13.75 -9.90
N THR A 146 2.46 -13.22 -10.67
CA THR A 146 2.70 -12.77 -12.04
C THR A 146 2.92 -11.26 -12.03
N ILE A 147 4.09 -10.82 -12.49
CA ILE A 147 4.39 -9.41 -12.65
C ILE A 147 4.18 -9.02 -14.10
N ALA A 148 3.34 -8.05 -14.37
CA ALA A 148 3.03 -7.58 -15.70
C ALA A 148 3.17 -6.05 -15.78
N GLU A 149 3.86 -5.57 -16.84
CA GLU A 149 4.01 -4.13 -17.06
C GLU A 149 2.66 -3.48 -17.37
N VAL A 150 2.40 -2.35 -16.73
CA VAL A 150 1.25 -1.50 -17.02
C VAL A 150 1.58 -0.67 -18.25
N LYS A 151 0.92 -0.98 -19.35
CA LYS A 151 1.00 -0.15 -20.55
C LYS A 151 0.16 1.10 -20.34
N ASP A 152 0.80 2.26 -20.25
CA ASP A 152 0.08 3.52 -20.19
C ASP A 152 -0.89 3.58 -21.38
N ARG A 153 -2.17 3.67 -21.07
CA ARG A 153 -3.15 3.99 -22.11
C ARG A 153 -2.74 5.34 -22.70
N ALA A 154 -2.25 5.32 -23.94
CA ALA A 154 -2.09 6.55 -24.70
C ALA A 154 -3.34 7.40 -24.45
N LYS A 155 -3.15 8.62 -23.95
CA LYS A 155 -4.24 9.59 -23.77
C LYS A 155 -5.00 9.60 -25.10
N ARG A 156 -6.20 9.00 -25.12
CA ARG A 156 -7.11 9.22 -26.22
C ARG A 156 -7.34 10.72 -26.23
N THR A 157 -6.60 11.42 -27.06
CA THR A 157 -6.88 12.81 -27.38
C THR A 157 -8.34 12.83 -27.80
N ALA A 158 -9.17 13.37 -26.91
CA ALA A 158 -10.52 13.71 -27.25
C ALA A 158 -10.41 14.69 -28.42
N LYS A 159 -10.69 14.19 -29.61
CA LYS A 159 -10.86 15.00 -30.80
C LYS A 159 -12.07 15.88 -30.50
N LYS A 160 -11.78 17.09 -30.00
CA LYS A 160 -12.77 18.15 -29.81
C LYS A 160 -13.22 18.52 -31.22
N THR A 161 -14.37 18.03 -31.58
CA THR A 161 -15.10 18.51 -32.76
C THR A 161 -15.43 19.96 -32.52
N ALA A 162 -14.69 20.84 -33.16
CA ALA A 162 -14.98 22.26 -33.20
C ALA A 162 -16.16 22.43 -34.16
N GLU A 163 -17.28 22.89 -33.64
CA GLU A 163 -18.34 23.51 -34.41
C GLU A 163 -18.27 25.02 -34.17
N PRO A 164 -18.41 25.83 -35.25
CA PRO A 164 -17.99 27.22 -35.18
C PRO A 164 -19.00 28.13 -34.50
N ALA A 165 -18.43 29.10 -33.79
CA ALA A 165 -19.13 30.20 -33.19
C ALA A 165 -19.88 31.07 -34.17
N VAL A 166 -21.05 31.56 -33.76
CA VAL A 166 -21.67 32.75 -34.33
C VAL A 166 -21.67 33.84 -33.27
N GLU A 167 -21.14 34.93 -33.69
CA GLU A 167 -20.90 36.23 -33.14
C GLU A 167 -22.19 36.92 -32.65
N ALA A 168 -22.16 37.54 -31.48
CA ALA A 168 -22.75 38.86 -31.21
C ALA A 168 -22.36 39.37 -29.82
N ALA A 169 -21.57 40.42 -29.80
CA ALA A 169 -21.55 41.42 -28.72
C ALA A 169 -22.40 42.65 -29.21
N PRO A 170 -22.59 43.75 -28.46
CA PRO A 170 -22.01 44.22 -27.22
C PRO A 170 -22.94 44.99 -26.26
N ALA A 171 -22.30 45.57 -25.26
CA ALA A 171 -22.63 46.83 -24.50
C ALA A 171 -23.16 46.66 -23.06
N ALA A 172 -22.32 47.02 -22.13
CA ALA A 172 -22.22 48.26 -21.33
C ALA A 172 -23.22 48.24 -20.14
N GLU A 173 -22.92 48.59 -18.97
CA GLU A 173 -22.27 49.61 -18.21
C GLU A 173 -22.51 49.39 -16.72
N ALA A 174 -21.54 49.42 -15.90
CA ALA A 174 -21.21 50.35 -14.83
C ALA A 174 -21.92 50.23 -13.47
N VAL A 175 -21.07 50.38 -12.48
CA VAL A 175 -21.11 51.06 -11.16
C VAL A 175 -21.15 50.19 -9.92
N ALA A 176 -20.02 50.18 -9.23
CA ALA A 176 -19.85 49.99 -7.78
C ALA A 176 -20.24 51.32 -7.06
N PRO A 177 -20.23 51.52 -5.74
CA PRO A 177 -19.47 50.82 -4.68
C PRO A 177 -20.10 50.73 -3.27
N ALA A 178 -19.36 50.12 -2.34
CA ALA A 178 -19.23 50.41 -0.89
C ALA A 178 -20.43 50.08 0.04
N GLU A 179 -20.29 49.49 1.18
CA GLU A 179 -19.59 49.88 2.41
C GLU A 179 -19.68 48.80 3.49
N GLU A 180 -18.63 48.54 4.09
CA GLU A 180 -18.16 48.32 5.46
C GLU A 180 -19.23 48.24 6.58
N LYS A 181 -19.11 47.15 7.43
CA LYS A 181 -19.13 47.28 8.91
C LYS A 181 -18.66 46.00 9.61
N LYS A 182 -17.50 46.07 10.13
CA LYS A 182 -16.87 45.76 11.45
C LYS A 182 -17.65 44.90 12.46
N ALA A 183 -16.84 43.99 12.99
CA ALA A 183 -16.87 43.07 14.14
C ALA A 183 -17.51 43.64 15.44
N PRO A 184 -17.67 42.80 16.56
CA PRO A 184 -16.51 42.39 17.34
C PRO A 184 -16.53 41.01 18.02
N VAL A 185 -15.37 40.51 18.21
CA VAL A 185 -14.73 39.69 19.26
C VAL A 185 -15.53 39.47 20.56
N LYS A 186 -15.59 38.21 21.01
CA LYS A 186 -15.51 37.82 22.45
C LYS A 186 -14.89 36.43 22.64
N LYS A 187 -13.70 36.39 23.17
CA LYS A 187 -13.13 35.40 24.12
C LYS A 187 -13.31 36.01 25.53
N PRO A 188 -13.19 35.33 26.68
CA PRO A 188 -12.60 34.04 27.00
C PRO A 188 -13.36 33.23 28.08
N ALA A 189 -12.95 32.02 28.41
CA ALA A 189 -12.74 31.61 29.80
C ALA A 189 -12.07 30.24 29.92
N ALA A 190 -10.91 30.28 30.51
CA ALA A 190 -10.17 29.13 31.03
C ALA A 190 -10.85 28.54 32.25
N ARG A 191 -10.81 27.23 32.43
CA ARG A 191 -10.97 26.62 33.73
C ARG A 191 -9.95 25.53 33.95
N LYS A 192 -9.21 25.70 35.05
CA LYS A 192 -8.10 24.93 35.58
C LYS A 192 -8.51 23.58 36.17
N PRO A 193 -7.53 22.75 36.56
CA PRO A 193 -7.64 21.31 36.73
C PRO A 193 -8.05 20.91 38.16
N ARG A 194 -8.58 19.71 38.31
CA ARG A 194 -8.84 19.12 39.62
C ARG A 194 -8.04 17.83 39.78
N THR A 195 -7.03 17.92 40.60
CA THR A 195 -6.28 16.82 41.22
C THR A 195 -7.10 16.12 42.33
N THR A 196 -7.10 14.80 42.36
CA THR A 196 -7.15 13.95 43.54
C THR A 196 -6.66 12.57 43.12
N LYS A 197 -5.53 12.13 43.57
CA LYS A 197 -5.02 11.58 44.79
C LYS A 197 -5.40 10.10 44.98
N LYS A 198 -4.37 9.22 44.74
CA LYS A 198 -3.82 8.19 45.62
C LYS A 198 -4.70 7.03 46.07
N ALA A 199 -4.31 5.80 45.75
CA ALA A 199 -3.92 4.70 46.64
C ALA A 199 -3.58 3.47 45.78
N ALA A 200 -2.52 3.01 45.89
CA ALA A 200 -1.67 1.91 46.27
C ALA A 200 -2.42 0.66 46.73
N ALA A 201 -2.08 -0.47 46.11
CA ALA A 201 -1.81 -1.75 46.77
C ALA A 201 -1.40 -2.81 45.71
N GLU A 202 -0.14 -3.20 45.77
CA GLU A 202 0.26 -4.57 45.40
C GLU A 202 -0.25 -5.54 46.43
N PRO A 203 -0.42 -6.82 46.09
CA PRO A 203 0.40 -7.78 46.79
C PRO A 203 1.10 -8.79 45.89
N ALA A 204 2.33 -9.05 46.23
CA ALA A 204 3.14 -10.17 45.83
C ALA A 204 2.48 -11.50 46.28
N VAL A 205 2.54 -12.51 45.39
CA VAL A 205 2.41 -13.91 45.81
C VAL A 205 3.34 -14.77 44.98
N THR A 206 4.45 -15.15 45.55
CA THR A 206 4.89 -16.47 45.95
C THR A 206 5.11 -17.48 44.80
N LEU A 207 6.40 -17.73 44.58
CA LEU A 207 6.94 -18.94 43.95
C LEU A 207 6.44 -20.18 44.70
N SER A 208 6.00 -21.17 43.97
CA SER A 208 5.98 -22.55 44.45
C SER A 208 6.78 -23.43 43.50
N LEU A 209 7.97 -23.78 43.94
CA LEU A 209 8.72 -24.92 43.43
C LEU A 209 7.97 -26.20 43.78
N ILE A 210 7.72 -27.05 42.79
CA ILE A 210 7.51 -28.46 43.05
C ILE A 210 8.51 -29.22 42.18
N HIS A 211 9.46 -29.86 42.88
CA HIS A 211 10.28 -30.95 42.39
C HIS A 211 9.44 -32.24 42.31
N ILE A 212 9.51 -32.93 41.26
CA ILE A 212 9.69 -34.39 41.21
C ILE A 212 10.36 -34.73 39.86
#